data_444ec14ab5e3b98d6ef6860704746204
#
_entry.id   444ec14ab5e3b98d6ef6860704746204
#
_cell.length_a   1.000
_cell.length_b   1.000
_cell.length_c   1.000
_cell.angle_alpha   90.00
_cell.angle_beta   90.00
_cell.angle_gamma   90.00
#
_symmetry.space_group_name_H-M   'P 1'
#
loop_
_entity.id
_entity.type
_entity.pdbx_description
1 polymer ?
#
loop_
_entity_poly.entity_id
_entity_poly.type
_entity_poly.pdbx_seq_one_letter_code
_entity_poly.pdbx_strand_id
1 'polypeptide(L)'
;MKKAIQFGAGNIGRGFIGALLAEAGYHVVFADVNEAVIDKINADGTYTVHVMDVTCREEKITNISGVNSTTDAVLEEITQAEVITTAVGLVVLPRIAPAIAKGITLRMERGITDCLNIIACENAIKASSQLKAAVYEILDEEGKAYADQYVGFPDCSVDRIVPPVKSENFIDVVVENYYEWNVEQASFKGEIPAIKGMNLADNLMAYIERKLFTLNTGHAITS
;
A
#
# COMPACT_ATOMS: atom_id res chain seq x y z
N MET A 1 -1.81 -0.83 19.21
CA MET A 1 -0.96 -0.06 18.27
C MET A 1 -1.59 -0.26 16.91
N LYS A 2 -1.82 0.82 16.16
CA LYS A 2 -2.37 0.71 14.80
C LYS A 2 -1.38 -0.02 13.89
N LYS A 3 -1.86 -0.96 13.10
CA LYS A 3 -1.02 -1.77 12.21
C LYS A 3 -1.46 -1.58 10.75
N ALA A 4 -0.51 -1.39 9.85
CA ALA A 4 -0.73 -1.40 8.42
C ALA A 4 0.19 -2.40 7.74
N ILE A 5 -0.26 -2.99 6.64
CA ILE A 5 0.56 -3.86 5.80
C ILE A 5 0.81 -3.18 4.46
N GLN A 6 2.05 -3.14 4.04
CA GLN A 6 2.45 -2.71 2.71
C GLN A 6 2.92 -3.92 1.91
N PHE A 7 2.10 -4.41 0.99
CA PHE A 7 2.53 -5.41 0.00
C PHE A 7 3.42 -4.74 -1.04
N GLY A 8 4.61 -5.29 -1.19
CA GLY A 8 5.69 -4.73 -1.98
C GLY A 8 6.61 -3.82 -1.16
N ALA A 9 7.78 -4.33 -0.84
CA ALA A 9 8.86 -3.61 -0.16
C ALA A 9 9.86 -2.99 -1.17
N GLY A 10 9.43 -2.73 -2.40
CA GLY A 10 10.21 -2.03 -3.43
C GLY A 10 10.35 -0.53 -3.14
N ASN A 11 10.95 0.19 -4.09
CA ASN A 11 11.22 1.62 -3.91
C ASN A 11 9.94 2.45 -3.69
N ILE A 12 8.85 2.15 -4.42
CA ILE A 12 7.55 2.84 -4.24
C ILE A 12 6.96 2.49 -2.88
N GLY A 13 6.95 1.21 -2.50
CA GLY A 13 6.40 0.77 -1.20
C GLY A 13 7.11 1.41 -0.02
N ARG A 14 8.46 1.43 -0.02
CA ARG A 14 9.25 2.06 1.05
C ARG A 14 9.29 3.59 0.94
N GLY A 15 9.52 4.12 -0.26
CA GLY A 15 9.76 5.55 -0.48
C GLY A 15 8.49 6.41 -0.54
N PHE A 16 7.32 5.82 -0.60
CA PHE A 16 6.08 6.56 -0.69
C PHE A 16 5.05 6.06 0.35
N ILE A 17 4.31 5.04 0.03
CA ILE A 17 3.13 4.64 0.82
C ILE A 17 3.52 4.18 2.22
N GLY A 18 4.53 3.31 2.34
CA GLY A 18 5.00 2.82 3.64
C GLY A 18 5.56 3.94 4.52
N ALA A 19 6.24 4.94 3.95
CA ALA A 19 6.71 6.11 4.69
C ALA A 19 5.54 6.94 5.24
N LEU A 20 4.51 7.20 4.45
CA LEU A 20 3.32 7.95 4.90
C LEU A 20 2.54 7.20 5.99
N LEU A 21 2.44 5.88 5.88
CA LEU A 21 1.81 5.05 6.92
C LEU A 21 2.60 5.10 8.24
N ALA A 22 3.93 5.01 8.18
CA ALA A 22 4.78 5.12 9.37
C ALA A 22 4.70 6.52 9.99
N GLU A 23 4.70 7.60 9.18
CA GLU A 23 4.51 8.99 9.66
C GLU A 23 3.14 9.18 10.33
N ALA A 24 2.11 8.48 9.86
CA ALA A 24 0.78 8.48 10.46
C ALA A 24 0.69 7.67 11.77
N GLY A 25 1.80 7.09 12.24
CA GLY A 25 1.90 6.36 13.51
C GLY A 25 1.53 4.88 13.43
N TYR A 26 1.39 4.30 12.24
CA TYR A 26 1.22 2.86 12.08
C TYR A 26 2.52 2.11 12.33
N HIS A 27 2.41 0.91 12.92
CA HIS A 27 3.44 -0.11 12.73
C HIS A 27 3.26 -0.68 11.32
N VAL A 28 4.26 -0.47 10.45
CA VAL A 28 4.17 -0.89 9.05
C VAL A 28 4.87 -2.23 8.87
N VAL A 29 4.09 -3.24 8.47
CA VAL A 29 4.61 -4.56 8.10
C VAL A 29 4.78 -4.60 6.58
N PHE A 30 6.02 -4.65 6.11
CA PHE A 30 6.31 -4.84 4.69
C PHE A 30 6.19 -6.32 4.33
N ALA A 31 5.31 -6.65 3.39
CA ALA A 31 5.11 -8.01 2.89
C ALA A 31 5.69 -8.12 1.48
N ASP A 32 6.78 -8.89 1.32
CA ASP A 32 7.46 -9.05 0.03
C ASP A 32 7.99 -10.49 -0.13
N VAL A 33 8.29 -10.89 -1.37
CA VAL A 33 8.95 -12.16 -1.69
C VAL A 33 10.47 -12.05 -1.62
N ASN A 34 11.03 -10.85 -1.60
CA ASN A 34 12.46 -10.60 -1.53
C ASN A 34 12.96 -10.73 -0.08
N GLU A 35 13.42 -11.92 0.28
CA GLU A 35 13.90 -12.23 1.62
C GLU A 35 15.05 -11.31 2.07
N ALA A 36 15.96 -10.95 1.17
CA ALA A 36 17.07 -10.06 1.52
C ALA A 36 16.58 -8.66 1.98
N VAL A 37 15.53 -8.13 1.36
CA VAL A 37 14.92 -6.87 1.78
C VAL A 37 14.19 -7.04 3.12
N ILE A 38 13.45 -8.12 3.29
CA ILE A 38 12.70 -8.43 4.52
C ILE A 38 13.66 -8.63 5.70
N ASP A 39 14.71 -9.42 5.51
CA ASP A 39 15.73 -9.68 6.54
C ASP A 39 16.43 -8.38 6.95
N LYS A 40 16.75 -7.52 6.00
CA LYS A 40 17.40 -6.23 6.28
C LYS A 40 16.46 -5.29 7.02
N ILE A 41 15.19 -5.20 6.63
CA ILE A 41 14.18 -4.43 7.36
C ILE A 41 14.07 -4.91 8.81
N ASN A 42 14.04 -6.22 9.03
CA ASN A 42 13.92 -6.79 10.36
C ASN A 42 15.20 -6.62 11.20
N ALA A 43 16.38 -6.68 10.58
CA ALA A 43 17.66 -6.50 11.25
C ALA A 43 17.89 -5.05 11.69
N ASP A 44 17.57 -4.08 10.81
CA ASP A 44 17.82 -2.67 11.07
C ASP A 44 16.65 -2.00 11.84
N GLY A 45 15.41 -2.46 11.64
CA GLY A 45 14.20 -1.85 12.20
C GLY A 45 13.94 -0.42 11.69
N THR A 46 14.68 0.01 10.68
CA THR A 46 14.65 1.39 10.16
C THR A 46 15.27 1.46 8.76
N TYR A 47 14.86 2.45 7.98
CA TYR A 47 15.54 2.87 6.74
C TYR A 47 15.38 4.38 6.55
N THR A 48 16.12 4.94 5.59
CA THR A 48 16.10 6.37 5.29
C THR A 48 15.46 6.64 3.94
N VAL A 49 14.56 7.62 3.92
CA VAL A 49 14.03 8.23 2.69
C VAL A 49 14.75 9.55 2.46
N HIS A 50 15.52 9.63 1.38
CA HIS A 50 16.21 10.83 0.95
C HIS A 50 15.29 11.61 0.01
N VAL A 51 14.76 12.73 0.48
CA VAL A 51 13.85 13.57 -0.31
C VAL A 51 14.69 14.60 -1.08
N MET A 52 14.65 14.49 -2.41
CA MET A 52 15.34 15.41 -3.32
C MET A 52 14.47 16.63 -3.59
N ASP A 53 14.97 17.79 -3.21
CA ASP A 53 14.38 19.09 -3.45
C ASP A 53 15.54 20.11 -3.63
N VAL A 54 15.24 21.41 -3.63
CA VAL A 54 16.24 22.48 -3.58
C VAL A 54 17.21 22.29 -2.40
N THR A 55 16.68 21.79 -1.28
CA THR A 55 17.47 21.30 -0.14
C THR A 55 17.13 19.83 0.09
N CYS A 56 18.13 18.93 -0.02
CA CYS A 56 17.94 17.53 0.33
C CYS A 56 17.62 17.39 1.81
N ARG A 57 16.62 16.57 2.14
CA ARG A 57 16.31 16.20 3.53
C ARG A 57 16.24 14.68 3.67
N GLU A 58 16.51 14.20 4.86
CA GLU A 58 16.44 12.81 5.22
C GLU A 58 15.27 12.57 6.17
N GLU A 59 14.47 11.57 5.89
CA GLU A 59 13.36 11.12 6.72
C GLU A 59 13.67 9.71 7.20
N LYS A 60 13.91 9.55 8.50
CA LYS A 60 14.19 8.26 9.09
C LYS A 60 12.87 7.55 9.39
N ILE A 61 12.63 6.45 8.71
CA ILE A 61 11.42 5.62 8.89
C ILE A 61 11.72 4.55 9.93
N THR A 62 10.89 4.50 10.95
CA THR A 62 10.98 3.57 12.08
C THR A 62 9.62 2.91 12.33
N ASN A 63 9.54 2.02 13.33
CA ASN A 63 8.32 1.29 13.67
C ASN A 63 7.85 0.40 12.51
N ILE A 64 8.79 -0.33 11.96
CA ILE A 64 8.60 -1.21 10.80
C ILE A 64 9.04 -2.63 11.11
N SER A 65 8.49 -3.59 10.37
CA SER A 65 8.95 -4.97 10.29
C SER A 65 8.70 -5.53 8.89
N GLY A 66 9.20 -6.70 8.61
CA GLY A 66 9.00 -7.37 7.33
C GLY A 66 8.55 -8.81 7.50
N VAL A 67 7.76 -9.29 6.54
CA VAL A 67 7.28 -10.67 6.46
C VAL A 67 7.37 -11.17 5.02
N ASN A 68 7.73 -12.45 4.85
CA ASN A 68 7.65 -13.04 3.52
C ASN A 68 6.17 -13.24 3.15
N SER A 69 5.73 -12.59 2.07
CA SER A 69 4.32 -12.55 1.62
C SER A 69 3.77 -13.89 1.15
N THR A 70 4.63 -14.91 0.96
CA THR A 70 4.24 -16.26 0.53
C THR A 70 4.06 -17.24 1.69
N THR A 71 4.35 -16.82 2.92
CA THR A 71 4.23 -17.64 4.13
C THR A 71 2.94 -17.34 4.89
N ASP A 72 2.50 -18.29 5.72
CA ASP A 72 1.32 -18.09 6.57
C ASP A 72 1.50 -16.98 7.62
N ALA A 73 2.73 -16.53 7.86
CA ALA A 73 2.99 -15.41 8.77
C ALA A 73 2.29 -14.12 8.34
N VAL A 74 2.13 -13.87 7.03
CA VAL A 74 1.40 -12.70 6.54
C VAL A 74 -0.08 -12.73 6.91
N LEU A 75 -0.67 -13.91 7.09
CA LEU A 75 -2.09 -14.07 7.45
C LEU A 75 -2.35 -13.53 8.86
N GLU A 76 -1.43 -13.81 9.81
CA GLU A 76 -1.51 -13.27 11.17
C GLU A 76 -1.43 -11.73 11.16
N GLU A 77 -0.58 -11.16 10.31
CA GLU A 77 -0.50 -9.70 10.16
C GLU A 77 -1.81 -9.12 9.62
N ILE A 78 -2.44 -9.78 8.63
CA ILE A 78 -3.73 -9.35 8.06
C ILE A 78 -4.83 -9.34 9.13
N THR A 79 -4.83 -10.27 10.09
CA THR A 79 -5.85 -10.28 11.15
C THR A 79 -5.80 -9.06 12.05
N GLN A 80 -4.64 -8.42 12.17
CA GLN A 80 -4.38 -7.29 13.06
C GLN A 80 -4.35 -5.94 12.33
N ALA A 81 -4.40 -5.94 10.99
CA ALA A 81 -4.28 -4.74 10.20
C ALA A 81 -5.58 -3.93 10.13
N GLU A 82 -5.46 -2.62 10.18
CA GLU A 82 -6.53 -1.65 9.86
C GLU A 82 -6.48 -1.24 8.39
N VAL A 83 -5.27 -1.21 7.81
CA VAL A 83 -5.01 -0.81 6.42
C VAL A 83 -4.05 -1.77 5.76
N ILE A 84 -4.37 -2.17 4.54
CA ILE A 84 -3.47 -2.86 3.62
C ILE A 84 -3.28 -1.97 2.40
N THR A 85 -2.03 -1.76 2.00
CA THR A 85 -1.68 -1.07 0.76
C THR A 85 -0.82 -1.95 -0.13
N THR A 86 -0.83 -1.71 -1.44
CA THR A 86 0.03 -2.46 -2.37
C THR A 86 0.85 -1.52 -3.26
N ALA A 87 2.04 -1.94 -3.61
CA ALA A 87 2.89 -1.37 -4.65
C ALA A 87 3.74 -2.51 -5.24
N VAL A 88 3.08 -3.50 -5.82
CA VAL A 88 3.68 -4.74 -6.34
C VAL A 88 3.70 -4.78 -7.87
N GLY A 89 2.98 -3.88 -8.50
CA GLY A 89 2.70 -3.89 -9.94
C GLY A 89 1.41 -4.65 -10.29
N LEU A 90 0.66 -4.10 -11.25
CA LEU A 90 -0.68 -4.59 -11.63
C LEU A 90 -0.73 -6.09 -11.93
N VAL A 91 0.29 -6.62 -12.62
CA VAL A 91 0.40 -8.06 -12.97
C VAL A 91 0.59 -8.97 -11.74
N VAL A 92 1.00 -8.41 -10.60
CA VAL A 92 1.24 -9.17 -9.37
C VAL A 92 0.01 -9.17 -8.45
N LEU A 93 -0.92 -8.22 -8.60
CA LEU A 93 -2.13 -8.16 -7.76
C LEU A 93 -2.89 -9.50 -7.67
N PRO A 94 -3.13 -10.25 -8.76
CA PRO A 94 -3.79 -11.55 -8.66
C PRO A 94 -2.99 -12.60 -7.86
N ARG A 95 -1.65 -12.41 -7.74
CA ARG A 95 -0.79 -13.36 -7.00
C ARG A 95 -0.85 -13.15 -5.49
N ILE A 96 -1.15 -11.94 -5.03
CA ILE A 96 -1.32 -11.65 -3.60
C ILE A 96 -2.78 -11.83 -3.13
N ALA A 97 -3.74 -11.87 -4.06
CA ALA A 97 -5.15 -12.06 -3.75
C ALA A 97 -5.43 -13.31 -2.90
N PRO A 98 -4.78 -14.49 -3.11
CA PRO A 98 -4.98 -15.65 -2.25
C PRO A 98 -4.57 -15.43 -0.79
N ALA A 99 -3.48 -14.73 -0.51
CA ALA A 99 -3.06 -14.41 0.85
C ALA A 99 -4.07 -13.46 1.51
N ILE A 100 -4.54 -12.44 0.80
CA ILE A 100 -5.54 -11.49 1.28
C ILE A 100 -6.87 -12.21 1.56
N ALA A 101 -7.35 -13.06 0.63
CA ALA A 101 -8.58 -13.81 0.81
C ALA A 101 -8.52 -14.74 2.04
N LYS A 102 -7.43 -15.49 2.21
CA LYS A 102 -7.21 -16.33 3.40
C LYS A 102 -7.17 -15.49 4.69
N GLY A 103 -6.52 -14.34 4.66
CA GLY A 103 -6.49 -13.42 5.80
C GLY A 103 -7.87 -12.90 6.16
N ILE A 104 -8.72 -12.57 5.17
CA ILE A 104 -10.13 -12.17 5.37
C ILE A 104 -10.94 -13.34 5.98
N THR A 105 -10.78 -14.55 5.45
CA THR A 105 -11.42 -15.75 6.01
C THR A 105 -11.01 -15.96 7.47
N LEU A 106 -9.73 -15.82 7.78
CA LEU A 106 -9.23 -15.97 9.14
C LEU A 106 -9.77 -14.88 10.10
N ARG A 107 -9.95 -13.66 9.62
CA ARG A 107 -10.63 -12.58 10.38
C ARG A 107 -12.08 -12.96 10.68
N MET A 108 -12.80 -13.48 9.70
CA MET A 108 -14.19 -13.95 9.85
C MET A 108 -14.28 -15.09 10.86
N GLU A 109 -13.46 -16.13 10.73
CA GLU A 109 -13.41 -17.26 11.65
C GLU A 109 -13.11 -16.87 13.10
N ARG A 110 -12.30 -15.83 13.30
CA ARG A 110 -11.97 -15.27 14.61
C ARG A 110 -13.00 -14.26 15.14
N GLY A 111 -14.06 -13.98 14.39
CA GLY A 111 -15.10 -13.03 14.77
C GLY A 111 -14.60 -11.58 14.87
N ILE A 112 -13.57 -11.20 14.10
CA ILE A 112 -13.04 -9.83 14.08
C ILE A 112 -14.01 -8.94 13.32
N THR A 113 -14.50 -7.88 13.95
CA THR A 113 -15.46 -6.93 13.39
C THR A 113 -14.86 -5.55 13.12
N ASP A 114 -13.60 -5.34 13.45
CA ASP A 114 -12.87 -4.13 13.10
C ASP A 114 -12.72 -4.05 11.58
N CYS A 115 -12.95 -2.87 11.03
CA CYS A 115 -12.89 -2.68 9.58
C CYS A 115 -11.46 -2.74 9.06
N LEU A 116 -11.29 -3.30 7.86
CA LEU A 116 -10.05 -3.37 7.11
C LEU A 116 -10.22 -2.62 5.79
N ASN A 117 -9.31 -1.71 5.45
CA ASN A 117 -9.32 -1.04 4.15
C ASN A 117 -8.10 -1.43 3.32
N ILE A 118 -8.34 -1.87 2.08
CA ILE A 118 -7.32 -2.40 1.16
C ILE A 118 -7.22 -1.47 -0.04
N ILE A 119 -6.08 -0.79 -0.17
CA ILE A 119 -5.86 0.26 -1.18
C ILE A 119 -4.71 -0.17 -2.09
N ALA A 120 -5.02 -0.52 -3.33
CA ALA A 120 -4.00 -0.88 -4.31
C ALA A 120 -3.38 0.37 -4.93
N CYS A 121 -2.20 0.76 -4.42
CA CYS A 121 -1.46 1.95 -4.82
C CYS A 121 -0.60 1.68 -6.06
N GLU A 122 -1.25 1.29 -7.13
CA GLU A 122 -0.62 0.94 -8.40
C GLU A 122 -0.80 2.06 -9.44
N ASN A 123 0.09 2.11 -10.42
CA ASN A 123 -0.07 3.02 -11.55
C ASN A 123 -1.09 2.46 -12.56
N ALA A 124 -2.33 2.28 -12.12
CA ALA A 124 -3.41 1.69 -12.90
C ALA A 124 -4.78 2.24 -12.48
N ILE A 125 -5.71 2.24 -13.41
CA ILE A 125 -7.10 2.65 -13.14
C ILE A 125 -7.82 1.52 -12.41
N LYS A 126 -8.51 1.85 -11.30
CA LYS A 126 -9.33 0.92 -10.51
C LYS A 126 -8.56 -0.33 -10.04
N ALA A 127 -7.33 -0.14 -9.57
CA ALA A 127 -6.49 -1.24 -9.12
C ALA A 127 -7.06 -1.95 -7.88
N SER A 128 -7.65 -1.21 -6.94
CA SER A 128 -8.31 -1.81 -5.77
C SER A 128 -9.56 -2.60 -6.16
N SER A 129 -10.35 -2.09 -7.09
CA SER A 129 -11.49 -2.82 -7.66
C SER A 129 -11.07 -4.12 -8.36
N GLN A 130 -9.95 -4.11 -9.09
CA GLN A 130 -9.39 -5.32 -9.72
C GLN A 130 -8.91 -6.32 -8.67
N LEU A 131 -8.22 -5.85 -7.61
CA LEU A 131 -7.81 -6.70 -6.50
C LEU A 131 -9.01 -7.28 -5.76
N LYS A 132 -10.06 -6.46 -5.51
CA LYS A 132 -11.33 -6.93 -4.93
C LYS A 132 -11.90 -8.09 -5.75
N ALA A 133 -12.01 -7.93 -7.07
CA ALA A 133 -12.54 -8.98 -7.93
C ALA A 133 -11.76 -10.29 -7.78
N ALA A 134 -10.42 -10.23 -7.81
CA ALA A 134 -9.56 -11.41 -7.64
C ALA A 134 -9.70 -12.06 -6.25
N VAL A 135 -9.87 -11.27 -5.19
CA VAL A 135 -10.10 -11.77 -3.83
C VAL A 135 -11.47 -12.44 -3.74
N TYR A 136 -12.52 -11.83 -4.32
CA TYR A 136 -13.89 -12.37 -4.30
C TYR A 136 -14.07 -13.64 -5.12
N GLU A 137 -13.23 -13.89 -6.13
CA GLU A 137 -13.20 -15.18 -6.84
C GLU A 137 -12.75 -16.35 -5.95
N ILE A 138 -12.01 -16.06 -4.87
CA ILE A 138 -11.45 -17.07 -3.96
C ILE A 138 -12.35 -17.27 -2.73
N LEU A 139 -12.98 -16.20 -2.24
CA LEU A 139 -13.86 -16.25 -1.08
C LEU A 139 -15.14 -17.06 -1.38
N ASP A 140 -15.58 -17.86 -0.41
CA ASP A 140 -16.91 -18.44 -0.40
C ASP A 140 -17.99 -17.38 -0.08
N GLU A 141 -19.25 -17.77 -0.08
CA GLU A 141 -20.36 -16.84 0.14
C GLU A 141 -20.36 -16.21 1.55
N GLU A 142 -19.91 -16.93 2.57
CA GLU A 142 -19.79 -16.41 3.94
C GLU A 142 -18.65 -15.39 4.02
N GLY A 143 -17.50 -15.69 3.41
CA GLY A 143 -16.37 -14.80 3.30
C GLY A 143 -16.70 -13.52 2.52
N LYS A 144 -17.47 -13.62 1.43
CA LYS A 144 -17.96 -12.44 0.67
C LYS A 144 -18.88 -11.58 1.52
N ALA A 145 -19.85 -12.20 2.22
CA ALA A 145 -20.77 -11.46 3.09
C ALA A 145 -20.03 -10.73 4.22
N TYR A 146 -19.01 -11.38 4.82
CA TYR A 146 -18.14 -10.75 5.80
C TYR A 146 -17.35 -9.59 5.17
N ALA A 147 -16.75 -9.79 4.01
CA ALA A 147 -15.97 -8.77 3.33
C ALA A 147 -16.85 -7.56 2.92
N ASP A 148 -18.07 -7.79 2.46
CA ASP A 148 -19.01 -6.70 2.14
C ASP A 148 -19.35 -5.82 3.36
N GLN A 149 -19.31 -6.40 4.55
CA GLN A 149 -19.60 -5.66 5.79
C GLN A 149 -18.37 -4.95 6.36
N TYR A 150 -17.20 -5.61 6.37
CA TYR A 150 -16.04 -5.17 7.15
C TYR A 150 -14.81 -4.82 6.32
N VAL A 151 -14.80 -5.06 5.00
CA VAL A 151 -13.61 -4.81 4.17
C VAL A 151 -13.90 -3.80 3.07
N GLY A 152 -13.19 -2.67 3.10
CA GLY A 152 -13.22 -1.65 2.05
C GLY A 152 -12.14 -1.87 1.00
N PHE A 153 -12.44 -1.52 -0.25
CA PHE A 153 -11.47 -1.53 -1.35
C PHE A 153 -11.49 -0.18 -2.09
N PRO A 154 -11.06 0.92 -1.42
CA PRO A 154 -11.05 2.23 -2.05
C PRO A 154 -10.08 2.27 -3.22
N ASP A 155 -10.56 2.68 -4.39
CA ASP A 155 -9.69 2.96 -5.52
C ASP A 155 -8.86 4.21 -5.26
N CYS A 156 -7.68 4.31 -5.88
CA CYS A 156 -6.82 5.47 -5.71
C CYS A 156 -6.07 5.84 -6.98
N SER A 157 -5.52 7.05 -6.98
CA SER A 157 -4.52 7.52 -7.92
C SER A 157 -3.28 7.91 -7.15
N VAL A 158 -2.12 7.40 -7.55
CA VAL A 158 -0.83 7.68 -6.94
C VAL A 158 0.10 8.35 -7.94
N ASP A 159 0.89 9.31 -7.46
CA ASP A 159 1.93 9.96 -8.25
C ASP A 159 3.09 10.34 -7.34
N ARG A 160 4.24 9.75 -7.56
CA ARG A 160 5.53 10.13 -6.98
C ARG A 160 6.65 9.54 -7.83
N ILE A 161 7.64 10.33 -8.16
CA ILE A 161 8.84 9.84 -8.84
C ILE A 161 9.80 9.29 -7.76
N VAL A 162 10.19 8.03 -7.96
CA VAL A 162 11.17 7.33 -7.12
C VAL A 162 12.27 6.83 -8.03
N PRO A 163 13.33 7.63 -8.25
CA PRO A 163 14.40 7.27 -9.16
C PRO A 163 15.18 6.04 -8.66
N PRO A 164 15.66 5.16 -9.54
CA PRO A 164 16.44 3.99 -9.17
C PRO A 164 17.88 4.39 -8.81
N VAL A 165 18.08 4.98 -7.63
CA VAL A 165 19.40 5.37 -7.12
C VAL A 165 19.95 4.26 -6.24
N LYS A 166 21.24 3.93 -6.39
CA LYS A 166 21.94 3.03 -5.48
C LYS A 166 22.37 3.82 -4.25
N SER A 167 21.90 3.43 -3.09
CA SER A 167 22.36 3.91 -1.78
C SER A 167 23.36 2.92 -1.17
N GLU A 168 24.15 3.37 -0.19
CA GLU A 168 25.05 2.49 0.58
C GLU A 168 24.26 1.41 1.32
N ASN A 169 23.14 1.78 1.91
CA ASN A 169 22.17 0.84 2.46
C ASN A 169 21.08 0.58 1.42
N PHE A 170 21.02 -0.63 0.86
CA PHE A 170 20.15 -0.97 -0.27
C PHE A 170 18.64 -0.91 0.03
N ILE A 171 18.24 -0.77 1.31
CA ILE A 171 16.83 -0.52 1.68
C ILE A 171 16.50 0.96 1.77
N ASP A 172 17.47 1.86 1.77
CA ASP A 172 17.20 3.29 1.67
C ASP A 172 16.69 3.65 0.28
N VAL A 173 15.92 4.71 0.19
CA VAL A 173 15.29 5.13 -1.06
C VAL A 173 15.43 6.63 -1.27
N VAL A 174 15.52 7.03 -2.53
CA VAL A 174 15.51 8.43 -2.97
C VAL A 174 14.17 8.72 -3.60
N VAL A 175 13.58 9.86 -3.28
CA VAL A 175 12.27 10.28 -3.80
C VAL A 175 12.28 11.76 -4.15
N GLU A 176 11.42 12.18 -5.04
CA GLU A 176 11.09 13.59 -5.21
C GLU A 176 10.20 14.10 -4.07
N ASN A 177 10.28 15.41 -3.81
CA ASN A 177 9.47 16.03 -2.77
C ASN A 177 7.97 16.00 -3.13
N TYR A 178 7.64 16.19 -4.40
CA TYR A 178 6.26 16.14 -4.85
C TYR A 178 5.69 14.73 -4.82
N TYR A 179 4.45 14.62 -4.34
CA TYR A 179 3.65 13.41 -4.44
C TYR A 179 2.15 13.74 -4.39
N GLU A 180 1.34 12.85 -4.95
CA GLU A 180 -0.11 12.85 -4.78
C GLU A 180 -0.59 11.43 -4.47
N TRP A 181 -1.46 11.32 -3.49
CA TRP A 181 -2.21 10.11 -3.19
C TRP A 181 -3.68 10.48 -2.98
N ASN A 182 -4.49 10.29 -4.02
CA ASN A 182 -5.91 10.59 -4.01
C ASN A 182 -6.68 9.27 -3.90
N VAL A 183 -7.54 9.13 -2.90
CA VAL A 183 -8.25 7.89 -2.58
C VAL A 183 -9.75 8.16 -2.57
N GLU A 184 -10.52 7.30 -3.23
CA GLU A 184 -11.97 7.37 -3.28
C GLU A 184 -12.57 7.22 -1.88
N GLN A 185 -13.33 8.22 -1.43
CA GLN A 185 -13.88 8.25 -0.09
C GLN A 185 -14.99 7.22 0.12
N ALA A 186 -15.85 7.02 -0.88
CA ALA A 186 -17.10 6.25 -0.74
C ALA A 186 -16.90 4.75 -0.47
N SER A 187 -15.74 4.19 -0.82
CA SER A 187 -15.46 2.75 -0.70
C SER A 187 -14.77 2.34 0.60
N PHE A 188 -14.54 3.28 1.52
CA PHE A 188 -14.03 2.95 2.85
C PHE A 188 -15.09 2.25 3.70
N LYS A 189 -14.62 1.38 4.59
CA LYS A 189 -15.41 0.78 5.68
C LYS A 189 -14.93 1.32 7.02
N GLY A 190 -15.90 1.64 7.89
CA GLY A 190 -15.60 2.19 9.21
C GLY A 190 -15.03 3.61 9.17
N GLU A 191 -14.18 3.91 10.14
CA GLU A 191 -13.51 5.21 10.22
C GLU A 191 -12.40 5.30 9.17
N ILE A 192 -12.37 6.43 8.44
CA ILE A 192 -11.33 6.67 7.45
C ILE A 192 -10.02 7.01 8.17
N PRO A 193 -8.93 6.32 7.87
CA PRO A 193 -7.65 6.57 8.54
C PRO A 193 -7.12 7.97 8.23
N ALA A 194 -6.73 8.69 9.28
CA ALA A 194 -6.13 10.02 9.15
C ALA A 194 -4.63 9.87 8.79
N ILE A 195 -4.34 9.77 7.50
CA ILE A 195 -2.97 9.68 6.96
C ILE A 195 -2.64 10.99 6.27
N LYS A 196 -1.63 11.71 6.80
CA LYS A 196 -1.16 12.95 6.16
C LYS A 196 -0.64 12.65 4.75
N GLY A 197 -1.12 13.40 3.77
CA GLY A 197 -0.77 13.19 2.36
C GLY A 197 -1.70 12.24 1.59
N MET A 198 -2.64 11.58 2.27
CA MET A 198 -3.77 10.91 1.64
C MET A 198 -4.91 11.92 1.46
N ASN A 199 -5.24 12.24 0.22
CA ASN A 199 -6.35 13.13 -0.11
C ASN A 199 -7.60 12.30 -0.41
N LEU A 200 -8.72 12.65 0.23
CA LEU A 200 -10.00 12.00 -0.05
C LEU A 200 -10.64 12.64 -1.27
N ALA A 201 -11.08 11.82 -2.20
CA ALA A 201 -11.69 12.24 -3.46
C ALA A 201 -13.14 11.75 -3.56
N ASP A 202 -14.06 12.69 -3.77
CA ASP A 202 -15.46 12.38 -4.11
C ASP A 202 -15.57 11.96 -5.59
N ASN A 203 -14.72 12.48 -6.44
CA ASN A 203 -14.62 12.14 -7.87
C ASN A 203 -13.18 11.80 -8.25
N LEU A 204 -12.78 10.57 -7.96
CA LEU A 204 -11.43 10.07 -8.28
C LEU A 204 -11.12 10.12 -9.79
N MET A 205 -12.12 9.92 -10.65
CA MET A 205 -11.91 9.94 -12.11
C MET A 205 -11.38 11.27 -12.61
N ALA A 206 -11.81 12.39 -12.04
CA ALA A 206 -11.28 13.72 -12.41
C ALA A 206 -9.77 13.84 -12.13
N TYR A 207 -9.28 13.25 -11.03
CA TYR A 207 -7.84 13.21 -10.71
C TYR A 207 -7.08 12.30 -11.68
N ILE A 208 -7.63 11.15 -12.02
CA ILE A 208 -7.05 10.21 -12.98
C ILE A 208 -6.96 10.86 -14.38
N GLU A 209 -8.02 11.47 -14.85
CA GLU A 209 -8.04 12.19 -16.14
C GLU A 209 -7.01 13.31 -16.16
N ARG A 210 -6.94 14.14 -15.12
CA ARG A 210 -5.93 15.19 -15.00
C ARG A 210 -4.51 14.60 -15.09
N LYS A 211 -4.23 13.53 -14.37
CA LYS A 211 -2.92 12.84 -14.39
C LYS A 211 -2.60 12.32 -15.79
N LEU A 212 -3.53 11.63 -16.45
CA LEU A 212 -3.32 11.04 -17.77
C LEU A 212 -3.10 12.12 -18.84
N PHE A 213 -3.93 13.14 -18.87
CA PHE A 213 -3.89 14.18 -19.92
C PHE A 213 -2.86 15.28 -19.68
N THR A 214 -2.39 15.47 -18.45
CA THR A 214 -1.42 16.53 -18.12
C THR A 214 -0.04 15.95 -17.85
N LEU A 215 0.11 15.12 -16.84
CA LEU A 215 1.41 14.63 -16.36
C LEU A 215 2.00 13.56 -17.30
N ASN A 216 1.25 12.51 -17.59
CA ASN A 216 1.75 11.41 -18.43
C ASN A 216 1.99 11.88 -19.87
N THR A 217 1.14 12.77 -20.41
CA THR A 217 1.33 13.36 -21.74
C THR A 217 2.53 14.31 -21.76
N GLY A 218 2.73 15.11 -20.72
CA GLY A 218 3.90 15.97 -20.55
C GLY A 218 5.20 15.15 -20.54
N HIS A 219 5.26 14.06 -19.78
CA HIS A 219 6.42 13.17 -19.76
C HIS A 219 6.69 12.50 -21.10
N ALA A 220 5.65 12.08 -21.82
CA ALA A 220 5.79 11.46 -23.15
C ALA A 220 6.28 12.44 -24.25
N ILE A 221 6.10 13.75 -24.06
CA ILE A 221 6.56 14.78 -25.03
C ILE A 221 8.01 15.19 -24.74
N THR A 222 8.46 15.08 -23.49
CA THR A 222 9.80 15.53 -23.04
C THR A 222 10.83 14.40 -22.98
N SER A 223 10.44 13.15 -23.19
CA SER A 223 11.30 11.98 -23.30
C SER A 223 11.62 11.64 -24.75
#